data_bca57a9392fc79b3c1be26b6699b200c
#
_entry.id   bca57a9392fc79b3c1be26b6699b200c
#
_cell.length_a   1.000
_cell.length_b   1.000
_cell.length_c   1.000
_cell.angle_alpha   90.00
_cell.angle_beta   90.00
_cell.angle_gamma   90.00
#
_symmetry.space_group_name_H-M   'P 1'
#
loop_
_entity.id
_entity.type
_entity.pdbx_description
1 polymer ?
#
loop_
_entity_poly.entity_id
_entity_poly.type
_entity_poly.pdbx_seq_one_letter_code
_entity_poly.pdbx_strand_id
1 'polypeptide(L)'
;LTAAVEVVDKKVSASVGDGANVTGDTLTVKADNTTESVTAAAGLGAGGTVGLAGAASETFVTHTTDAHVGKNTQVSAVNGVDILAHSNFTQGATAGSVGVGGTVGAGLTNSTVSFTGDTAAYADEKAVIDGGKKVNISASQLTNVDYGTVAGAVGGTASLSGTVGVNVLKTTTKAYAAGSSQLSAKTADAEGIAVTASDETPL
;
A
#
# COMPACT_ATOMS: atom_id res chain seq x y z
N LEU A 1 16.76 21.20 -14.97
CA LEU A 1 16.54 20.24 -13.87
C LEU A 1 15.08 20.30 -13.46
N THR A 2 14.40 19.15 -13.38
CA THR A 2 12.99 19.02 -13.01
C THR A 2 12.86 17.94 -11.93
N ALA A 3 12.04 18.20 -10.92
CA ALA A 3 11.73 17.21 -9.90
C ALA A 3 10.21 17.16 -9.65
N ALA A 4 9.68 15.96 -9.48
CA ALA A 4 8.34 15.70 -8.99
C ALA A 4 8.44 14.88 -7.70
N VAL A 5 7.84 15.37 -6.63
CA VAL A 5 7.86 14.69 -5.33
C VAL A 5 6.43 14.51 -4.85
N GLU A 6 6.10 13.31 -4.46
CA GLU A 6 4.82 12.95 -3.86
C GLU A 6 5.05 12.34 -2.47
N VAL A 7 4.29 12.80 -1.49
CA VAL A 7 4.28 12.25 -0.13
C VAL A 7 2.84 11.98 0.26
N VAL A 8 2.51 10.73 0.54
CA VAL A 8 1.18 10.29 0.96
C VAL A 8 1.27 9.54 2.28
N ASP A 9 0.53 9.98 3.27
CA ASP A 9 0.30 9.24 4.52
C ASP A 9 -1.20 9.03 4.67
N LYS A 10 -1.64 7.77 4.58
CA LYS A 10 -3.06 7.42 4.58
C LYS A 10 -3.36 6.34 5.62
N LYS A 11 -4.24 6.68 6.56
CA LYS A 11 -4.71 5.76 7.58
C LYS A 11 -6.22 5.54 7.44
N VAL A 12 -6.63 4.28 7.35
CA VAL A 12 -8.02 3.86 7.35
C VAL A 12 -8.23 2.85 8.48
N SER A 13 -9.19 3.13 9.36
CA SER A 13 -9.49 2.25 10.49
C SER A 13 -11.00 2.06 10.63
N ALA A 14 -11.41 0.81 10.91
CA ALA A 14 -12.76 0.44 11.25
C ALA A 14 -12.72 -0.44 12.51
N SER A 15 -13.53 -0.13 13.51
CA SER A 15 -13.49 -0.89 14.75
C SER A 15 -14.81 -0.96 15.48
N VAL A 16 -14.98 -2.05 16.24
CA VAL A 16 -15.91 -2.09 17.37
C VAL A 16 -15.11 -1.71 18.62
N GLY A 17 -15.57 -0.71 19.36
CA GLY A 17 -14.84 -0.18 20.52
C GLY A 17 -14.72 -1.18 21.67
N ASP A 18 -13.78 -0.91 22.56
CA ASP A 18 -13.52 -1.72 23.76
C ASP A 18 -14.75 -1.85 24.65
N GLY A 19 -15.00 -3.04 25.20
CA GLY A 19 -16.08 -3.30 26.12
C GLY A 19 -17.48 -3.24 25.51
N ALA A 20 -17.60 -3.10 24.20
CA ALA A 20 -18.88 -3.05 23.53
C ALA A 20 -19.62 -4.40 23.59
N ASN A 21 -20.95 -4.34 23.54
CA ASN A 21 -21.80 -5.52 23.38
C ASN A 21 -22.64 -5.35 22.12
N VAL A 22 -22.38 -6.21 21.13
CA VAL A 22 -23.00 -6.12 19.79
C VAL A 22 -23.79 -7.40 19.54
N THR A 23 -25.08 -7.25 19.23
CA THR A 23 -25.94 -8.38 18.86
C THR A 23 -26.65 -8.07 17.56
N GLY A 24 -26.69 -9.01 16.63
CA GLY A 24 -27.32 -8.81 15.32
C GLY A 24 -27.34 -10.05 14.46
N ASP A 25 -27.77 -9.87 13.25
CA ASP A 25 -27.79 -10.95 12.27
C ASP A 25 -26.41 -11.19 11.66
N THR A 26 -25.76 -10.14 11.23
CA THR A 26 -24.39 -10.15 10.68
C THR A 26 -23.64 -8.91 11.17
N LEU A 27 -22.39 -9.07 11.56
CA LEU A 27 -21.48 -7.96 11.82
C LEU A 27 -20.38 -7.93 10.78
N THR A 28 -20.17 -6.77 10.14
CA THR A 28 -19.03 -6.54 9.25
C THR A 28 -18.25 -5.33 9.73
N VAL A 29 -17.00 -5.53 10.07
CA VAL A 29 -16.02 -4.48 10.38
C VAL A 29 -15.03 -4.43 9.24
N LYS A 30 -15.11 -3.41 8.38
CA LYS A 30 -14.31 -3.34 7.16
C LYS A 30 -13.54 -2.03 7.06
N ALA A 31 -12.22 -2.12 6.92
CA ALA A 31 -11.31 -1.05 6.52
C ALA A 31 -10.80 -1.31 5.09
N ASP A 32 -11.04 -0.35 4.19
CA ASP A 32 -10.67 -0.45 2.78
C ASP A 32 -9.85 0.77 2.38
N ASN A 33 -8.61 0.56 1.97
CA ASN A 33 -7.65 1.59 1.64
C ASN A 33 -7.13 1.38 0.23
N THR A 34 -7.62 2.17 -0.71
CA THR A 34 -7.16 2.13 -2.10
C THR A 34 -6.48 3.45 -2.46
N THR A 35 -5.30 3.37 -3.05
CA THR A 35 -4.57 4.52 -3.58
C THR A 35 -3.98 4.16 -4.93
N GLU A 36 -4.31 4.99 -5.90
CA GLU A 36 -3.69 5.00 -7.22
C GLU A 36 -2.98 6.33 -7.39
N SER A 37 -1.73 6.30 -7.80
CA SER A 37 -0.92 7.50 -7.97
C SER A 37 0.00 7.39 -9.17
N VAL A 38 0.28 8.53 -9.80
CA VAL A 38 1.23 8.64 -10.89
C VAL A 38 2.11 9.86 -10.67
N THR A 39 3.40 9.63 -10.55
CA THR A 39 4.40 10.69 -10.42
C THR A 39 5.27 10.72 -11.67
N ALA A 40 5.34 11.87 -12.35
CA ALA A 40 6.11 12.02 -13.59
C ALA A 40 6.97 13.27 -13.57
N ALA A 41 8.22 13.14 -14.03
CA ALA A 41 9.15 14.25 -14.20
C ALA A 41 9.81 14.19 -15.58
N ALA A 42 9.88 15.33 -16.28
CA ALA A 42 10.57 15.43 -17.54
C ALA A 42 11.53 16.63 -17.57
N GLY A 43 12.75 16.42 -18.00
CA GLY A 43 13.78 17.44 -18.10
C GLY A 43 14.34 17.56 -19.53
N LEU A 44 14.38 18.78 -20.06
CA LEU A 44 15.06 19.10 -21.31
C LEU A 44 16.15 20.14 -21.07
N GLY A 45 17.30 19.95 -21.65
CA GLY A 45 18.39 20.89 -21.58
C GLY A 45 19.06 21.04 -22.96
N ALA A 46 19.16 22.30 -23.47
CA ALA A 46 19.85 22.58 -24.70
C ALA A 46 20.87 23.70 -24.49
N GLY A 47 22.01 23.59 -25.13
CA GLY A 47 23.06 24.58 -25.07
C GLY A 47 23.94 24.59 -26.32
N GLY A 48 24.43 25.76 -26.75
CA GLY A 48 25.27 25.88 -27.93
C GLY A 48 26.59 25.10 -27.84
N THR A 49 27.19 25.02 -26.65
CA THR A 49 28.40 24.24 -26.38
C THR A 49 28.10 23.06 -25.46
N VAL A 50 27.46 23.32 -24.33
CA VAL A 50 27.11 22.29 -23.33
C VAL A 50 25.61 22.32 -23.06
N GLY A 51 24.95 21.18 -23.17
CA GLY A 51 23.52 20.99 -22.82
C GLY A 51 23.40 19.99 -21.72
N LEU A 52 22.78 20.38 -20.56
CA LEU A 52 22.56 19.54 -19.43
C LEU A 52 21.07 19.42 -19.12
N ALA A 53 20.59 18.22 -18.90
CA ALA A 53 19.21 17.94 -18.45
C ALA A 53 19.21 16.98 -17.26
N GLY A 54 18.24 17.15 -16.39
CA GLY A 54 18.00 16.22 -15.29
C GLY A 54 16.51 16.15 -14.94
N ALA A 55 16.05 14.97 -14.58
CA ALA A 55 14.72 14.73 -14.05
C ALA A 55 14.75 13.78 -12.87
N ALA A 56 13.96 14.07 -11.85
CA ALA A 56 13.78 13.20 -10.70
C ALA A 56 12.28 13.03 -10.39
N SER A 57 11.86 11.80 -10.14
CA SER A 57 10.52 11.45 -9.67
C SER A 57 10.67 10.70 -8.36
N GLU A 58 10.11 11.23 -7.29
CA GLU A 58 10.23 10.64 -5.95
C GLU A 58 8.85 10.48 -5.33
N THR A 59 8.55 9.28 -4.86
CA THR A 59 7.27 8.94 -4.24
C THR A 59 7.52 8.26 -2.90
N PHE A 60 6.93 8.82 -1.85
CA PHE A 60 6.98 8.29 -0.49
C PHE A 60 5.55 8.06 0.00
N VAL A 61 5.17 6.82 0.23
CA VAL A 61 3.81 6.46 0.64
C VAL A 61 3.83 5.60 1.88
N THR A 62 2.99 5.97 2.84
CA THR A 62 2.70 5.16 4.04
C THR A 62 1.21 4.86 4.09
N HIS A 63 0.85 3.59 4.14
CA HIS A 63 -0.51 3.12 4.36
C HIS A 63 -0.62 2.39 5.69
N THR A 64 -1.65 2.72 6.46
CA THR A 64 -2.07 1.95 7.61
C THR A 64 -3.54 1.58 7.44
N THR A 65 -3.86 0.30 7.44
CA THR A 65 -5.22 -0.22 7.28
C THR A 65 -5.53 -1.17 8.42
N ASP A 66 -6.52 -0.82 9.25
CA ASP A 66 -6.80 -1.53 10.49
C ASP A 66 -8.29 -1.82 10.62
N ALA A 67 -8.67 -3.09 10.78
CA ALA A 67 -10.03 -3.51 11.07
C ALA A 67 -10.02 -4.40 12.32
N HIS A 68 -10.75 -4.03 13.39
CA HIS A 68 -10.70 -4.84 14.60
C HIS A 68 -11.97 -4.79 15.45
N VAL A 69 -12.09 -5.82 16.27
CA VAL A 69 -12.99 -5.85 17.43
C VAL A 69 -12.15 -5.63 18.67
N GLY A 70 -12.48 -4.58 19.44
CA GLY A 70 -11.71 -4.12 20.59
C GLY A 70 -11.73 -5.05 21.80
N LYS A 71 -10.97 -4.67 22.83
CA LYS A 71 -10.76 -5.47 24.05
C LYS A 71 -12.04 -5.65 24.87
N ASN A 72 -12.18 -6.82 25.48
CA ASN A 72 -13.31 -7.17 26.34
C ASN A 72 -14.69 -7.00 25.67
N THR A 73 -14.74 -7.00 24.35
CA THR A 73 -15.94 -6.84 23.55
C THR A 73 -16.68 -8.16 23.44
N GLN A 74 -18.00 -8.12 23.46
CA GLN A 74 -18.86 -9.27 23.20
C GLN A 74 -19.63 -9.05 21.90
N VAL A 75 -19.50 -9.98 20.97
CA VAL A 75 -20.21 -9.99 19.69
C VAL A 75 -21.01 -11.28 19.58
N SER A 76 -22.29 -11.18 19.28
CA SER A 76 -23.15 -12.31 18.97
C SER A 76 -23.91 -12.06 17.68
N ALA A 77 -23.60 -12.81 16.64
CA ALA A 77 -24.24 -12.74 15.33
C ALA A 77 -24.80 -14.10 14.92
N VAL A 78 -25.95 -14.10 14.23
CA VAL A 78 -26.60 -15.33 13.79
C VAL A 78 -25.94 -15.91 12.55
N ASN A 79 -25.68 -15.06 11.54
CA ASN A 79 -25.21 -15.48 10.22
C ASN A 79 -23.72 -15.27 9.98
N GLY A 80 -23.06 -14.41 10.77
CA GLY A 80 -21.61 -14.29 10.64
C GLY A 80 -21.00 -13.02 11.19
N VAL A 81 -19.69 -13.10 11.43
CA VAL A 81 -18.84 -11.95 11.76
C VAL A 81 -17.71 -11.90 10.75
N ASP A 82 -17.57 -10.78 10.06
CA ASP A 82 -16.48 -10.49 9.14
C ASP A 82 -15.66 -9.29 9.65
N ILE A 83 -14.36 -9.48 9.85
CA ILE A 83 -13.38 -8.44 10.19
C ILE A 83 -12.38 -8.37 9.05
N LEU A 84 -12.46 -7.31 8.24
CA LEU A 84 -11.80 -7.25 6.94
C LEU A 84 -10.92 -5.99 6.85
N ALA A 85 -9.63 -6.16 6.66
CA ALA A 85 -8.71 -5.09 6.30
C ALA A 85 -8.17 -5.32 4.89
N HIS A 86 -8.40 -4.38 3.99
CA HIS A 86 -7.94 -4.47 2.61
C HIS A 86 -7.18 -3.20 2.24
N SER A 87 -5.93 -3.37 1.75
CA SER A 87 -5.09 -2.31 1.24
C SER A 87 -4.69 -2.59 -0.20
N ASN A 88 -4.92 -1.64 -1.09
CA ASN A 88 -4.50 -1.70 -2.49
C ASN A 88 -3.72 -0.44 -2.82
N PHE A 89 -2.47 -0.61 -3.25
CA PHE A 89 -1.59 0.46 -3.69
C PHE A 89 -1.11 0.20 -5.11
N THR A 90 -1.38 1.15 -6.00
CA THR A 90 -0.90 1.15 -7.38
C THR A 90 -0.15 2.44 -7.65
N GLN A 91 1.10 2.35 -8.04
CA GLN A 91 1.97 3.48 -8.32
C GLN A 91 2.58 3.37 -9.70
N GLY A 92 2.40 4.44 -10.51
CA GLY A 92 3.20 4.71 -11.69
C GLY A 92 4.24 5.79 -11.38
N ALA A 93 5.52 5.51 -11.55
CA ALA A 93 6.58 6.51 -11.37
C ALA A 93 7.46 6.58 -12.62
N THR A 94 7.51 7.75 -13.25
CA THR A 94 8.26 7.92 -14.50
C THR A 94 9.14 9.17 -14.46
N ALA A 95 10.38 9.04 -14.89
CA ALA A 95 11.26 10.17 -15.07
C ALA A 95 12.01 10.10 -16.39
N GLY A 96 12.09 11.23 -17.09
CA GLY A 96 12.77 11.32 -18.38
C GLY A 96 13.61 12.58 -18.54
N SER A 97 14.80 12.48 -19.13
CA SER A 97 15.60 13.67 -19.46
C SER A 97 16.34 13.55 -20.80
N VAL A 98 16.47 14.68 -21.49
CA VAL A 98 17.28 14.77 -22.70
C VAL A 98 18.15 16.03 -22.67
N GLY A 99 19.48 15.85 -22.75
CA GLY A 99 20.45 16.92 -22.87
C GLY A 99 21.04 17.03 -24.26
N VAL A 100 20.97 18.21 -24.86
CA VAL A 100 21.48 18.48 -26.20
C VAL A 100 22.50 19.62 -26.17
N GLY A 101 23.74 19.35 -26.57
CA GLY A 101 24.81 20.35 -26.63
C GLY A 101 25.57 20.28 -27.95
N GLY A 102 26.04 21.42 -28.46
CA GLY A 102 26.83 21.45 -29.69
C GLY A 102 28.17 20.70 -29.55
N THR A 103 28.76 20.66 -28.38
CA THR A 103 29.97 19.92 -28.07
C THR A 103 29.71 18.79 -27.08
N VAL A 104 29.03 19.07 -25.95
CA VAL A 104 28.77 18.10 -24.91
C VAL A 104 27.28 18.12 -24.56
N GLY A 105 26.64 16.94 -24.55
CA GLY A 105 25.28 16.75 -24.08
C GLY A 105 25.28 15.80 -22.86
N ALA A 106 24.49 16.11 -21.82
CA ALA A 106 24.27 15.19 -20.70
C ALA A 106 22.82 15.15 -20.23
N GLY A 107 22.29 13.94 -20.02
CA GLY A 107 20.96 13.68 -19.48
C GLY A 107 21.01 12.67 -18.35
N LEU A 108 20.52 13.06 -17.16
CA LEU A 108 20.50 12.20 -15.96
C LEU A 108 19.08 12.09 -15.43
N THR A 109 18.68 10.89 -15.04
CA THR A 109 17.31 10.64 -14.54
C THR A 109 17.34 9.76 -13.29
N ASN A 110 16.52 10.11 -12.31
CA ASN A 110 16.27 9.30 -11.12
C ASN A 110 14.77 9.05 -10.93
N SER A 111 14.40 7.84 -10.55
CA SER A 111 13.04 7.52 -10.09
C SER A 111 13.13 6.69 -8.82
N THR A 112 12.51 7.17 -7.75
CA THR A 112 12.48 6.49 -6.45
C THR A 112 11.05 6.29 -5.98
N VAL A 113 10.70 5.06 -5.63
CA VAL A 113 9.44 4.73 -4.97
C VAL A 113 9.75 4.08 -3.63
N SER A 114 9.23 4.65 -2.55
CA SER A 114 9.29 4.08 -1.21
C SER A 114 7.88 3.90 -0.67
N PHE A 115 7.49 2.67 -0.44
CA PHE A 115 6.18 2.32 0.09
C PHE A 115 6.32 1.57 1.41
N THR A 116 5.55 1.98 2.42
CA THR A 116 5.38 1.24 3.67
C THR A 116 3.89 0.98 3.89
N GLY A 117 3.51 -0.30 3.98
CA GLY A 117 2.13 -0.74 4.15
C GLY A 117 1.98 -1.63 5.39
N ASP A 118 1.12 -1.22 6.32
CA ASP A 118 0.71 -2.03 7.46
C ASP A 118 -0.80 -2.31 7.36
N THR A 119 -1.17 -3.59 7.20
CA THR A 119 -2.57 -4.03 7.08
C THR A 119 -2.86 -5.07 8.15
N ALA A 120 -3.83 -4.77 9.03
CA ALA A 120 -4.18 -5.64 10.14
C ALA A 120 -5.69 -5.87 10.27
N ALA A 121 -6.10 -7.12 10.43
CA ALA A 121 -7.45 -7.52 10.82
C ALA A 121 -7.37 -8.39 12.07
N TYR A 122 -8.10 -8.04 13.14
CA TYR A 122 -7.96 -8.82 14.38
C TYR A 122 -9.13 -8.71 15.34
N ALA A 123 -9.22 -9.72 16.20
CA ALA A 123 -9.95 -9.66 17.47
C ALA A 123 -8.94 -9.37 18.60
N ASP A 124 -9.16 -8.33 19.38
CA ASP A 124 -8.24 -7.92 20.44
C ASP A 124 -8.43 -8.76 21.72
N GLU A 125 -7.61 -8.51 22.73
CA GLU A 125 -7.55 -9.27 23.97
C GLU A 125 -8.92 -9.43 24.64
N LYS A 126 -9.27 -10.67 25.01
CA LYS A 126 -10.53 -11.02 25.69
C LYS A 126 -11.80 -10.68 24.90
N ALA A 127 -11.69 -10.41 23.60
CA ALA A 127 -12.87 -10.33 22.77
C ALA A 127 -13.54 -11.70 22.67
N VAL A 128 -14.85 -11.74 22.82
CA VAL A 128 -15.68 -12.94 22.66
C VAL A 128 -16.56 -12.74 21.43
N ILE A 129 -16.32 -13.53 20.41
CA ILE A 129 -17.02 -13.41 19.12
C ILE A 129 -17.72 -14.72 18.81
N ASP A 130 -19.05 -14.70 18.87
CA ASP A 130 -19.90 -15.77 18.38
C ASP A 130 -20.52 -15.37 17.05
N GLY A 131 -20.02 -15.94 15.97
CA GLY A 131 -20.46 -15.67 14.63
C GLY A 131 -21.63 -16.52 14.16
N GLY A 132 -22.18 -17.40 15.03
CA GLY A 132 -23.22 -18.32 14.61
C GLY A 132 -22.72 -19.25 13.51
N LYS A 133 -22.86 -18.87 12.25
CA LYS A 133 -22.39 -19.68 11.10
C LYS A 133 -20.92 -19.52 10.81
N LYS A 134 -20.37 -18.30 10.86
CA LYS A 134 -18.98 -18.06 10.50
C LYS A 134 -18.32 -16.94 11.31
N VAL A 135 -17.01 -17.04 11.48
CA VAL A 135 -16.14 -15.92 11.86
C VAL A 135 -15.02 -15.84 10.84
N ASN A 136 -14.90 -14.71 10.18
CA ASN A 136 -13.85 -14.47 9.19
C ASN A 136 -13.02 -13.25 9.60
N ILE A 137 -11.73 -13.43 9.80
CA ILE A 137 -10.75 -12.37 10.05
C ILE A 137 -9.77 -12.39 8.88
N SER A 138 -9.81 -11.38 8.03
CA SER A 138 -9.02 -11.37 6.81
C SER A 138 -8.29 -10.04 6.63
N ALA A 139 -6.98 -10.11 6.48
CA ALA A 139 -6.14 -9.00 6.07
C ALA A 139 -5.58 -9.29 4.68
N SER A 140 -5.72 -8.36 3.75
CA SER A 140 -5.15 -8.49 2.41
C SER A 140 -4.48 -7.19 1.96
N GLN A 141 -3.30 -7.33 1.38
CA GLN A 141 -2.57 -6.24 0.78
C GLN A 141 -2.15 -6.59 -0.63
N LEU A 142 -2.42 -5.68 -1.56
CA LEU A 142 -1.92 -5.72 -2.94
C LEU A 142 -1.07 -4.47 -3.17
N THR A 143 0.18 -4.68 -3.59
CA THR A 143 1.10 -3.58 -3.90
C THR A 143 1.62 -3.76 -5.31
N ASN A 144 1.23 -2.85 -6.20
CA ASN A 144 1.66 -2.83 -7.60
C ASN A 144 2.45 -1.54 -7.87
N VAL A 145 3.71 -1.68 -8.28
CA VAL A 145 4.58 -0.54 -8.60
C VAL A 145 5.15 -0.71 -10.00
N ASP A 146 4.78 0.21 -10.87
CA ASP A 146 5.32 0.33 -12.22
C ASP A 146 6.19 1.59 -12.29
N TYR A 147 7.44 1.44 -12.72
CA TYR A 147 8.33 2.58 -12.84
C TYR A 147 9.15 2.53 -14.13
N GLY A 148 9.43 3.71 -14.65
CA GLY A 148 10.21 3.86 -15.87
C GLY A 148 11.18 5.03 -15.78
N THR A 149 12.41 4.84 -16.24
CA THR A 149 13.39 5.92 -16.35
C THR A 149 14.02 5.91 -17.74
N VAL A 150 14.08 7.10 -18.35
CA VAL A 150 14.70 7.28 -19.65
C VAL A 150 15.64 8.48 -19.60
N ALA A 151 16.88 8.32 -20.04
CA ALA A 151 17.80 9.44 -20.23
C ALA A 151 18.41 9.39 -21.63
N GLY A 152 18.48 10.56 -22.26
CA GLY A 152 19.11 10.75 -23.56
C GLY A 152 20.13 11.89 -23.52
N ALA A 153 21.16 11.80 -24.35
CA ALA A 153 22.12 12.87 -24.52
C ALA A 153 22.58 12.94 -25.99
N VAL A 154 22.73 14.15 -26.50
CA VAL A 154 23.30 14.41 -27.83
C VAL A 154 24.38 15.48 -27.70
N GLY A 155 25.60 15.17 -28.19
CA GLY A 155 26.74 16.09 -28.20
C GLY A 155 27.61 15.83 -29.44
N GLY A 156 28.15 16.89 -30.01
CA GLY A 156 29.00 16.76 -31.21
C GLY A 156 30.37 16.08 -30.94
N THR A 157 30.87 16.17 -29.71
CA THR A 157 32.14 15.57 -29.29
C THR A 157 31.95 14.52 -28.22
N ALA A 158 31.04 14.75 -27.24
CA ALA A 158 30.75 13.84 -26.18
C ALA A 158 29.27 13.86 -25.77
N SER A 159 28.76 12.71 -25.37
CA SER A 159 27.42 12.59 -24.80
C SER A 159 27.43 11.61 -23.61
N LEU A 160 26.72 11.97 -22.55
CA LEU A 160 26.59 11.16 -21.34
C LEU A 160 25.12 11.06 -20.95
N SER A 161 24.61 9.84 -20.79
CA SER A 161 23.28 9.63 -20.23
C SER A 161 23.29 8.56 -19.17
N GLY A 162 22.44 8.70 -18.17
CA GLY A 162 22.34 7.73 -17.08
C GLY A 162 20.98 7.75 -16.41
N THR A 163 20.52 6.58 -16.00
CA THR A 163 19.26 6.41 -15.28
C THR A 163 19.48 5.63 -13.99
N VAL A 164 18.76 6.00 -12.95
CA VAL A 164 18.71 5.25 -11.68
C VAL A 164 17.25 5.05 -11.30
N GLY A 165 16.85 3.81 -11.04
CA GLY A 165 15.53 3.46 -10.51
C GLY A 165 15.71 2.75 -9.16
N VAL A 166 14.98 3.18 -8.14
CA VAL A 166 15.02 2.58 -6.80
C VAL A 166 13.61 2.31 -6.31
N ASN A 167 13.33 1.05 -5.98
CA ASN A 167 12.09 0.65 -5.30
C ASN A 167 12.40 0.11 -3.92
N VAL A 168 11.74 0.66 -2.91
CA VAL A 168 11.77 0.16 -1.53
C VAL A 168 10.35 -0.15 -1.10
N LEU A 169 10.01 -1.42 -1.02
CA LEU A 169 8.69 -1.88 -0.61
C LEU A 169 8.81 -2.59 0.73
N LYS A 170 8.07 -2.11 1.72
CA LYS A 170 7.98 -2.71 3.04
C LYS A 170 6.51 -2.92 3.37
N THR A 171 6.09 -4.16 3.42
CA THR A 171 4.71 -4.54 3.72
C THR A 171 4.64 -5.41 4.97
N THR A 172 3.57 -5.26 5.70
CA THR A 172 3.24 -6.09 6.85
C THR A 172 1.75 -6.38 6.85
N THR A 173 1.36 -7.64 6.66
CA THR A 173 -0.05 -8.04 6.63
C THR A 173 -0.31 -9.07 7.72
N LYS A 174 -1.26 -8.78 8.61
CA LYS A 174 -1.55 -9.60 9.79
C LYS A 174 -3.04 -9.85 9.94
N ALA A 175 -3.42 -11.10 10.16
CA ALA A 175 -4.74 -11.48 10.65
C ALA A 175 -4.57 -12.34 11.89
N TYR A 176 -5.21 -11.99 13.00
CA TYR A 176 -5.03 -12.74 14.24
C TYR A 176 -6.17 -12.56 15.25
N ALA A 177 -6.19 -13.45 16.21
CA ALA A 177 -6.97 -13.32 17.43
C ALA A 177 -5.98 -13.17 18.60
N ALA A 178 -6.04 -12.04 19.32
CA ALA A 178 -5.10 -11.72 20.40
C ALA A 178 -5.44 -12.48 21.70
N GLY A 179 -4.50 -12.48 22.62
CA GLY A 179 -4.52 -13.29 23.84
C GLY A 179 -5.86 -13.37 24.59
N SER A 180 -6.28 -14.58 24.86
CA SER A 180 -7.54 -14.93 25.54
C SER A 180 -8.82 -14.48 24.81
N SER A 181 -8.75 -14.09 23.54
CA SER A 181 -9.95 -13.92 22.71
C SER A 181 -10.58 -15.28 22.39
N GLN A 182 -11.89 -15.31 22.23
CA GLN A 182 -12.65 -16.51 21.93
C GLN A 182 -13.45 -16.30 20.65
N LEU A 183 -13.25 -17.19 19.69
CA LEU A 183 -13.99 -17.19 18.43
C LEU A 183 -14.85 -18.46 18.37
N SER A 184 -16.11 -18.34 18.00
CA SER A 184 -16.99 -19.48 17.85
C SER A 184 -17.92 -19.37 16.63
N ALA A 185 -18.17 -20.51 15.97
CA ALA A 185 -19.17 -20.71 14.96
C ALA A 185 -19.81 -22.08 15.22
N LYS A 186 -21.05 -22.09 15.73
CA LYS A 186 -21.63 -23.29 16.39
C LYS A 186 -22.98 -23.71 15.87
N THR A 187 -23.53 -23.07 14.84
CA THR A 187 -24.80 -23.51 14.23
C THR A 187 -24.62 -24.84 13.50
N ALA A 188 -25.70 -25.57 13.29
CA ALA A 188 -25.67 -26.86 12.61
C ALA A 188 -25.16 -26.78 11.16
N ASP A 189 -25.30 -25.60 10.54
CA ASP A 189 -24.83 -25.25 9.19
C ASP A 189 -23.59 -24.32 9.22
N ALA A 190 -22.75 -24.44 10.26
CA ALA A 190 -21.57 -23.59 10.41
C ALA A 190 -20.56 -23.78 9.27
N GLU A 191 -20.14 -22.65 8.68
CA GLU A 191 -19.06 -22.58 7.70
C GLU A 191 -17.67 -22.59 8.35
N GLY A 192 -17.61 -22.26 9.66
CA GLY A 192 -16.42 -22.34 10.49
C GLY A 192 -15.75 -21.01 10.76
N ILE A 193 -14.48 -21.09 11.16
CA ILE A 193 -13.65 -19.95 11.51
C ILE A 193 -12.48 -19.89 10.53
N ALA A 194 -12.31 -18.72 9.86
CA ALA A 194 -11.19 -18.44 8.97
C ALA A 194 -10.38 -17.25 9.51
N VAL A 195 -9.06 -17.40 9.57
CA VAL A 195 -8.14 -16.30 9.86
C VAL A 195 -7.05 -16.32 8.80
N THR A 196 -7.06 -15.32 7.91
CA THR A 196 -6.22 -15.30 6.72
C THR A 196 -5.49 -13.98 6.55
N ALA A 197 -4.20 -14.06 6.23
CA ALA A 197 -3.41 -12.90 5.82
C ALA A 197 -2.79 -13.18 4.44
N SER A 198 -2.96 -12.26 3.49
CA SER A 198 -2.42 -12.35 2.14
C SER A 198 -1.70 -11.06 1.77
N ASP A 199 -0.48 -11.19 1.26
CA ASP A 199 0.31 -10.08 0.76
C ASP A 199 0.78 -10.42 -0.66
N GLU A 200 0.38 -9.60 -1.61
CA GLU A 200 0.71 -9.78 -3.02
C GLU A 200 1.47 -8.54 -3.52
N THR A 201 2.71 -8.79 -3.97
CA THR A 201 3.57 -7.77 -4.56
C THR A 201 4.06 -8.30 -5.91
N PRO A 202 3.27 -8.14 -6.98
CA PRO A 202 3.75 -8.49 -8.33
C PRO A 202 4.93 -7.60 -8.71
N LEU A 203 5.97 -8.23 -9.26
CA LEU A 203 7.22 -7.61 -9.71
C LEU A 203 7.29 -7.59 -11.24
#